data_a13c680db79d4c911144e60c61335a28
#
_entry.id   a13c680db79d4c911144e60c61335a28
#
_cell.length_a   1.000
_cell.length_b   1.000
_cell.length_c   1.000
_cell.angle_alpha   90.00
_cell.angle_beta   90.00
_cell.angle_gamma   90.00
#
_symmetry.space_group_name_H-M   'P 1'
#
loop_
_entity.id
_entity.type
_entity.pdbx_description
1 polymer ?
#
loop_
_entity_poly.entity_id
_entity_poly.type
_entity_poly.pdbx_seq_one_letter_code
_entity_poly.pdbx_strand_id
1 'polypeptide(L)'
;MRILQIGKFYPPDVGGIESALFDITEELNRREVRCDVLCSNSNNEYSSDIVRGYRITRTRSLGMAFSVSLTPQMIYKLCEIADQYDILHIHHPDPMANLALLCAAKKHQKIVLHWHSDIIRQKAVLKLYAPLQSWMLKRASAIIATSPPYILGSTYLTRFQYKSISIPRGIRPLQWNADLVASIRERFPSKNIVFALGRFIYYKGFEYLIESANFLDSKTIVLIGGDGPLRKKFEALISQNNLQGKVHLLGRIPQEQLGSYFQACDVFCMPSIERSEAFGLAQVEAMSLGKPVVATTIPGSGVAWVNQNGESGINVPPRDAHALAQAINSILQDSSLRDRLSQGASERFRAEFTIEKEVDRLLQLYQSL
;
A
#
# COMPACT_ATOMS: atom_id res chain seq x y z
N MET A 1 0.30 3.44 -28.27
CA MET A 1 0.99 2.70 -27.18
C MET A 1 0.00 1.73 -26.56
N ARG A 2 0.36 0.45 -26.47
CA ARG A 2 -0.44 -0.62 -25.86
C ARG A 2 0.34 -1.20 -24.68
N ILE A 3 -0.30 -1.28 -23.52
CA ILE A 3 0.31 -1.68 -22.27
C ILE A 3 -0.32 -2.97 -21.78
N LEU A 4 0.47 -3.92 -21.32
CA LEU A 4 0.00 -5.07 -20.58
C LEU A 4 0.45 -4.93 -19.11
N GLN A 5 -0.51 -4.79 -18.22
CA GLN A 5 -0.28 -4.88 -16.77
C GLN A 5 -0.24 -6.36 -16.37
N ILE A 6 0.82 -6.75 -15.65
CA ILE A 6 1.03 -8.13 -15.22
C ILE A 6 1.16 -8.16 -13.70
N GLY A 7 0.30 -8.93 -13.04
CA GLY A 7 0.33 -9.07 -11.58
C GLY A 7 -0.24 -10.38 -11.09
N LYS A 8 -0.11 -10.60 -9.78
CA LYS A 8 -0.53 -11.87 -9.17
C LYS A 8 -2.03 -12.09 -9.25
N PHE A 9 -2.82 -11.12 -8.81
CA PHE A 9 -4.28 -11.16 -8.83
C PHE A 9 -4.86 -9.83 -9.31
N TYR A 10 -6.16 -9.84 -9.57
CA TYR A 10 -6.96 -8.67 -9.97
C TYR A 10 -8.36 -8.76 -9.34
N PRO A 11 -9.06 -7.66 -9.07
CA PRO A 11 -10.40 -7.73 -8.48
C PRO A 11 -11.30 -8.80 -9.12
N PRO A 12 -12.08 -9.56 -8.28
CA PRO A 12 -12.49 -9.25 -6.91
C PRO A 12 -11.46 -9.59 -5.82
N ASP A 13 -10.31 -10.17 -6.14
CA ASP A 13 -9.24 -10.40 -5.16
C ASP A 13 -8.69 -9.06 -4.66
N VAL A 14 -8.56 -8.91 -3.34
CA VAL A 14 -8.23 -7.64 -2.68
C VAL A 14 -6.86 -7.70 -2.00
N GLY A 15 -6.03 -6.72 -2.29
CA GLY A 15 -4.72 -6.50 -1.66
C GLY A 15 -4.10 -5.18 -2.14
N GLY A 16 -3.03 -4.72 -1.50
CA GLY A 16 -2.43 -3.44 -1.83
C GLY A 16 -1.84 -3.38 -3.25
N ILE A 17 -1.27 -4.49 -3.74
CA ILE A 17 -0.73 -4.58 -5.11
C ILE A 17 -1.86 -4.72 -6.11
N GLU A 18 -2.87 -5.53 -5.80
CA GLU A 18 -4.05 -5.76 -6.61
C GLU A 18 -4.85 -4.45 -6.83
N SER A 19 -5.00 -3.65 -5.77
CA SER A 19 -5.62 -2.32 -5.87
C SER A 19 -4.78 -1.37 -6.72
N ALA A 20 -3.44 -1.41 -6.60
CA ALA A 20 -2.55 -0.61 -7.44
C ALA A 20 -2.71 -0.94 -8.92
N LEU A 21 -2.66 -2.23 -9.24
CA LEU A 21 -2.84 -2.74 -10.59
C LEU A 21 -4.20 -2.29 -11.17
N PHE A 22 -5.27 -2.42 -10.38
CA PHE A 22 -6.62 -2.01 -10.76
C PHE A 22 -6.73 -0.51 -11.04
N ASP A 23 -6.33 0.33 -10.07
CA ASP A 23 -6.47 1.78 -10.18
C ASP A 23 -5.66 2.35 -11.35
N ILE A 24 -4.42 1.86 -11.56
CA ILE A 24 -3.59 2.26 -12.71
C ILE A 24 -4.24 1.84 -14.02
N THR A 25 -4.75 0.60 -14.10
CA THR A 25 -5.40 0.09 -15.32
C THR A 25 -6.65 0.89 -15.66
N GLU A 26 -7.53 1.14 -14.68
CA GLU A 26 -8.74 1.92 -14.86
C GLU A 26 -8.42 3.36 -15.30
N GLU A 27 -7.44 3.99 -14.66
CA GLU A 27 -7.10 5.38 -14.96
C GLU A 27 -6.43 5.53 -16.34
N LEU A 28 -5.58 4.57 -16.75
CA LEU A 28 -5.00 4.55 -18.09
C LEU A 28 -6.08 4.40 -19.16
N ASN A 29 -7.02 3.46 -19.02
CA ASN A 29 -8.11 3.26 -19.96
C ASN A 29 -9.09 4.45 -19.97
N ARG A 30 -9.36 5.09 -18.84
CA ARG A 30 -10.14 6.33 -18.77
C ARG A 30 -9.51 7.47 -19.60
N ARG A 31 -8.19 7.46 -19.77
CA ARG A 31 -7.43 8.39 -20.61
C ARG A 31 -7.20 7.89 -22.03
N GLU A 32 -7.98 6.89 -22.46
CA GLU A 32 -7.91 6.31 -23.81
C GLU A 32 -6.54 5.66 -24.13
N VAL A 33 -5.74 5.34 -23.10
CA VAL A 33 -4.51 4.57 -23.26
C VAL A 33 -4.82 3.11 -23.10
N ARG A 34 -4.71 2.34 -24.18
CA ARG A 34 -5.04 0.91 -24.18
C ARG A 34 -4.18 0.12 -23.21
N CYS A 35 -4.80 -0.38 -22.15
CA CYS A 35 -4.17 -1.11 -21.08
C CYS A 35 -4.98 -2.35 -20.72
N ASP A 36 -4.43 -3.51 -21.03
CA ASP A 36 -5.02 -4.82 -20.72
C ASP A 36 -4.32 -5.44 -19.50
N VAL A 37 -4.90 -6.50 -18.93
CA VAL A 37 -4.40 -7.16 -17.70
C VAL A 37 -4.16 -8.65 -17.97
N LEU A 38 -3.03 -9.16 -17.49
CA LEU A 38 -2.73 -10.57 -17.33
C LEU A 38 -2.43 -10.88 -15.86
N CYS A 39 -3.21 -11.76 -15.25
CA CYS A 39 -3.01 -12.16 -13.85
C CYS A 39 -3.30 -13.65 -13.64
N SER A 40 -3.03 -14.14 -12.43
CA SER A 40 -3.50 -15.45 -11.98
C SER A 40 -4.96 -15.36 -11.55
N ASN A 41 -5.70 -16.45 -11.71
CA ASN A 41 -6.96 -16.65 -11.02
C ASN A 41 -6.70 -17.11 -9.57
N SER A 42 -7.67 -16.92 -8.68
CA SER A 42 -7.66 -17.49 -7.33
C SER A 42 -8.02 -18.99 -7.29
N ASN A 43 -8.57 -19.50 -8.40
CA ASN A 43 -8.96 -20.89 -8.59
C ASN A 43 -8.32 -21.51 -9.85
N ASN A 44 -8.64 -22.79 -10.13
CA ASN A 44 -8.13 -23.53 -11.30
C ASN A 44 -9.00 -23.30 -12.57
N GLU A 45 -9.44 -22.06 -12.81
CA GLU A 45 -10.21 -21.69 -13.97
C GLU A 45 -9.46 -20.65 -14.81
N TYR A 46 -9.61 -20.75 -16.13
CA TYR A 46 -9.15 -19.74 -17.08
C TYR A 46 -10.31 -18.85 -17.47
N SER A 47 -10.10 -17.55 -17.48
CA SER A 47 -11.02 -16.61 -18.12
C SER A 47 -10.28 -15.54 -18.92
N SER A 48 -10.96 -15.01 -19.94
CA SER A 48 -10.47 -13.87 -20.73
C SER A 48 -11.67 -13.05 -21.16
N ASP A 49 -11.94 -12.00 -20.39
CA ASP A 49 -13.15 -11.20 -20.48
C ASP A 49 -12.80 -9.77 -20.88
N ILE A 50 -13.72 -9.12 -21.60
CA ILE A 50 -13.65 -7.68 -21.84
C ILE A 50 -14.55 -7.01 -20.82
N VAL A 51 -13.94 -6.25 -19.91
CA VAL A 51 -14.64 -5.53 -18.85
C VAL A 51 -14.30 -4.05 -19.00
N ARG A 52 -15.32 -3.17 -19.05
CA ARG A 52 -15.14 -1.72 -19.21
C ARG A 52 -14.27 -1.31 -20.41
N GLY A 53 -14.26 -2.12 -21.47
CA GLY A 53 -13.54 -1.82 -22.71
C GLY A 53 -12.10 -2.33 -22.80
N TYR A 54 -11.53 -2.94 -21.75
CA TYR A 54 -10.22 -3.58 -21.77
C TYR A 54 -10.28 -5.06 -21.40
N ARG A 55 -9.26 -5.81 -21.81
CA ARG A 55 -9.20 -7.26 -21.61
C ARG A 55 -8.55 -7.60 -20.27
N ILE A 56 -9.21 -8.49 -19.52
CA ILE A 56 -8.67 -9.11 -18.32
C ILE A 56 -8.51 -10.60 -18.59
N THR A 57 -7.27 -11.07 -18.62
CA THR A 57 -6.94 -12.49 -18.78
C THR A 57 -6.46 -13.06 -17.45
N ARG A 58 -7.23 -14.02 -16.92
CA ARG A 58 -6.90 -14.75 -15.68
C ARG A 58 -6.46 -16.16 -16.02
N THR A 59 -5.25 -16.50 -15.68
CA THR A 59 -4.67 -17.83 -15.90
C THR A 59 -4.95 -18.75 -14.71
N ARG A 60 -5.14 -20.04 -14.99
CA ARG A 60 -5.44 -21.05 -13.97
C ARG A 60 -4.38 -21.09 -12.88
N SER A 61 -4.81 -21.11 -11.62
CA SER A 61 -3.96 -21.35 -10.46
C SER A 61 -4.07 -22.81 -10.03
N LEU A 62 -2.92 -23.43 -9.84
CA LEU A 62 -2.81 -24.77 -9.22
C LEU A 62 -2.76 -24.70 -7.69
N GLY A 63 -2.90 -23.51 -7.12
CA GLY A 63 -2.84 -23.23 -5.70
C GLY A 63 -1.75 -22.22 -5.33
N MET A 64 -1.55 -22.04 -4.03
CA MET A 64 -0.62 -21.08 -3.45
C MET A 64 0.55 -21.78 -2.76
N ALA A 65 1.78 -21.38 -3.06
CA ALA A 65 2.97 -21.80 -2.32
C ALA A 65 3.81 -20.56 -1.97
N PHE A 66 4.20 -20.41 -0.71
CA PHE A 66 5.01 -19.28 -0.21
C PHE A 66 4.50 -17.88 -0.61
N SER A 67 3.18 -17.71 -0.64
CA SER A 67 2.49 -16.50 -1.11
C SER A 67 2.60 -16.23 -2.63
N VAL A 68 3.05 -17.20 -3.40
CA VAL A 68 3.12 -17.18 -4.87
C VAL A 68 1.96 -18.02 -5.42
N SER A 69 1.21 -17.50 -6.39
CA SER A 69 0.23 -18.29 -7.14
C SER A 69 0.96 -19.14 -8.18
N LEU A 70 0.75 -20.46 -8.12
CA LEU A 70 1.34 -21.40 -9.09
C LEU A 70 0.49 -21.42 -10.35
N THR A 71 0.88 -20.65 -11.37
CA THR A 71 0.13 -20.48 -12.61
C THR A 71 1.02 -20.70 -13.87
N PRO A 72 1.38 -21.96 -14.19
CA PRO A 72 2.22 -22.24 -15.38
C PRO A 72 1.59 -21.76 -16.69
N GLN A 73 0.25 -21.72 -16.76
CA GLN A 73 -0.47 -21.22 -17.94
C GLN A 73 -0.14 -19.75 -18.26
N MET A 74 0.27 -18.94 -17.27
CA MET A 74 0.71 -17.55 -17.50
C MET A 74 1.90 -17.48 -18.48
N ILE A 75 2.82 -18.45 -18.43
CA ILE A 75 3.97 -18.51 -19.34
C ILE A 75 3.49 -18.64 -20.79
N TYR A 76 2.65 -19.63 -21.05
CA TYR A 76 2.12 -19.87 -22.41
C TYR A 76 1.31 -18.67 -22.90
N LYS A 77 0.45 -18.15 -22.04
CA LYS A 77 -0.41 -17.02 -22.41
C LYS A 77 0.40 -15.76 -22.69
N LEU A 78 1.41 -15.47 -21.89
CA LEU A 78 2.26 -14.31 -22.14
C LEU A 78 3.08 -14.49 -23.45
N CYS A 79 3.59 -15.69 -23.74
CA CYS A 79 4.26 -15.97 -25.04
C CYS A 79 3.32 -15.74 -26.23
N GLU A 80 2.03 -16.05 -26.09
CA GLU A 80 1.02 -15.87 -27.15
C GLU A 80 0.70 -14.39 -27.41
N ILE A 81 0.61 -13.57 -26.35
CA ILE A 81 0.06 -12.21 -26.47
C ILE A 81 1.11 -11.10 -26.38
N ALA A 82 2.31 -11.37 -25.89
CA ALA A 82 3.31 -10.32 -25.58
C ALA A 82 3.60 -9.39 -26.75
N ASP A 83 3.65 -9.91 -28.00
CA ASP A 83 3.91 -9.12 -29.22
C ASP A 83 2.83 -8.08 -29.54
N GLN A 84 1.68 -8.17 -28.89
CA GLN A 84 0.58 -7.21 -29.09
C GLN A 84 0.79 -5.92 -28.28
N TYR A 85 1.81 -5.88 -27.40
CA TYR A 85 2.03 -4.79 -26.44
C TYR A 85 3.41 -4.17 -26.61
N ASP A 86 3.44 -2.85 -26.52
CA ASP A 86 4.68 -2.06 -26.56
C ASP A 86 5.41 -2.11 -25.22
N ILE A 87 4.63 -2.13 -24.11
CA ILE A 87 5.10 -2.11 -22.73
C ILE A 87 4.51 -3.29 -21.96
N LEU A 88 5.40 -4.02 -21.28
CA LEU A 88 5.05 -5.04 -20.30
C LEU A 88 5.35 -4.47 -18.91
N HIS A 89 4.30 -4.09 -18.17
CA HIS A 89 4.40 -3.50 -16.84
C HIS A 89 4.09 -4.55 -15.79
N ILE A 90 5.09 -4.97 -15.04
CA ILE A 90 4.98 -6.02 -14.03
C ILE A 90 4.98 -5.48 -12.61
N HIS A 91 4.08 -5.96 -11.77
CA HIS A 91 4.00 -5.64 -10.34
C HIS A 91 4.76 -6.67 -9.50
N HIS A 92 5.89 -6.25 -8.92
CA HIS A 92 6.77 -7.08 -8.11
C HIS A 92 6.44 -6.92 -6.60
N PRO A 93 6.45 -8.01 -5.78
CA PRO A 93 6.98 -9.35 -6.09
C PRO A 93 5.95 -10.31 -6.73
N ASP A 94 6.28 -10.85 -7.88
CA ASP A 94 5.55 -11.95 -8.50
C ASP A 94 6.55 -12.88 -9.25
N PRO A 95 7.03 -13.96 -8.62
CA PRO A 95 7.98 -14.90 -9.22
C PRO A 95 7.45 -15.59 -10.48
N MET A 96 6.14 -15.91 -10.55
CA MET A 96 5.55 -16.56 -11.73
C MET A 96 5.49 -15.63 -12.93
N ALA A 97 5.10 -14.36 -12.72
CA ALA A 97 5.14 -13.35 -13.77
C ALA A 97 6.58 -13.09 -14.25
N ASN A 98 7.58 -13.08 -13.34
CA ASN A 98 8.99 -12.96 -13.73
C ASN A 98 9.45 -14.14 -14.58
N LEU A 99 9.04 -15.36 -14.26
CA LEU A 99 9.34 -16.55 -15.06
C LEU A 99 8.66 -16.49 -16.42
N ALA A 100 7.41 -16.06 -16.47
CA ALA A 100 6.69 -15.87 -17.72
C ALA A 100 7.38 -14.83 -18.63
N LEU A 101 7.86 -13.73 -18.05
CA LEU A 101 8.63 -12.73 -18.80
C LEU A 101 9.98 -13.25 -19.28
N LEU A 102 10.67 -14.08 -18.51
CA LEU A 102 11.93 -14.71 -18.95
C LEU A 102 11.73 -15.52 -20.24
N CYS A 103 10.60 -16.21 -20.36
CA CYS A 103 10.26 -17.03 -21.52
C CYS A 103 9.71 -16.21 -22.71
N ALA A 104 8.91 -15.18 -22.43
CA ALA A 104 8.10 -14.49 -23.43
C ALA A 104 8.68 -13.16 -23.92
N ALA A 105 9.44 -12.44 -23.07
CA ALA A 105 9.85 -11.08 -23.40
C ALA A 105 10.92 -11.02 -24.50
N LYS A 106 10.62 -10.31 -25.59
CA LYS A 106 11.55 -10.06 -26.69
C LYS A 106 12.45 -8.86 -26.44
N LYS A 107 13.59 -8.79 -27.12
CA LYS A 107 14.60 -7.74 -26.88
C LYS A 107 14.07 -6.33 -27.10
N HIS A 108 13.18 -6.13 -28.08
CA HIS A 108 12.61 -4.82 -28.41
C HIS A 108 11.54 -4.34 -27.42
N GLN A 109 10.92 -5.24 -26.66
CA GLN A 109 9.86 -4.87 -25.72
C GLN A 109 10.39 -4.13 -24.51
N LYS A 110 9.68 -3.09 -24.09
CA LYS A 110 9.98 -2.31 -22.90
C LYS A 110 9.35 -2.98 -21.67
N ILE A 111 10.19 -3.32 -20.70
CA ILE A 111 9.73 -3.88 -19.42
C ILE A 111 9.84 -2.81 -18.35
N VAL A 112 8.72 -2.49 -17.74
CA VAL A 112 8.64 -1.62 -16.57
C VAL A 112 8.37 -2.48 -15.33
N LEU A 113 9.27 -2.43 -14.37
CA LEU A 113 9.18 -3.19 -13.13
C LEU A 113 8.68 -2.29 -12.01
N HIS A 114 7.44 -2.49 -11.56
CA HIS A 114 6.87 -1.78 -10.42
C HIS A 114 7.22 -2.51 -9.13
N TRP A 115 8.18 -1.99 -8.39
CA TRP A 115 8.74 -2.58 -7.18
C TRP A 115 7.98 -2.10 -5.94
N HIS A 116 6.98 -2.86 -5.49
CA HIS A 116 6.15 -2.48 -4.34
C HIS A 116 6.85 -2.72 -3.00
N SER A 117 7.60 -3.82 -2.89
CA SER A 117 8.36 -4.14 -1.68
C SER A 117 9.46 -5.16 -1.94
N ASP A 118 10.46 -5.16 -1.06
CA ASP A 118 11.48 -6.22 -1.01
C ASP A 118 10.89 -7.51 -0.41
N ILE A 119 11.39 -8.66 -0.84
CA ILE A 119 11.09 -9.95 -0.22
C ILE A 119 12.02 -10.11 0.98
N ILE A 120 11.48 -9.98 2.21
CA ILE A 120 12.31 -9.92 3.43
C ILE A 120 12.33 -11.25 4.18
N ARG A 121 11.19 -11.96 4.30
CA ARG A 121 11.05 -13.13 5.20
C ARG A 121 11.47 -14.47 4.62
N GLN A 122 11.31 -14.71 3.34
CA GLN A 122 11.46 -16.03 2.71
C GLN A 122 12.91 -16.28 2.25
N LYS A 123 13.89 -16.12 3.15
CA LYS A 123 15.32 -16.13 2.83
C LYS A 123 15.81 -17.39 2.09
N ALA A 124 15.28 -18.58 2.44
CA ALA A 124 15.67 -19.83 1.78
C ALA A 124 15.15 -19.91 0.33
N VAL A 125 13.86 -19.60 0.12
CA VAL A 125 13.25 -19.58 -1.21
C VAL A 125 13.82 -18.44 -2.06
N LEU A 126 14.18 -17.33 -1.43
CA LEU A 126 14.80 -16.20 -2.09
C LEU A 126 16.13 -16.56 -2.75
N LYS A 127 16.93 -17.46 -2.16
CA LYS A 127 18.19 -17.93 -2.79
C LYS A 127 17.95 -18.61 -4.14
N LEU A 128 16.86 -19.38 -4.27
CA LEU A 128 16.48 -20.01 -5.54
C LEU A 128 15.90 -19.01 -6.53
N TYR A 129 15.19 -18.00 -6.05
CA TYR A 129 14.59 -16.96 -6.87
C TYR A 129 15.59 -15.86 -7.29
N ALA A 130 16.67 -15.66 -6.54
CA ALA A 130 17.63 -14.57 -6.74
C ALA A 130 18.20 -14.45 -8.18
N PRO A 131 18.54 -15.56 -8.91
CA PRO A 131 19.00 -15.46 -10.28
C PRO A 131 17.93 -14.87 -11.21
N LEU A 132 16.67 -15.30 -11.08
CA LEU A 132 15.54 -14.80 -11.86
C LEU A 132 15.23 -13.33 -11.53
N GLN A 133 15.24 -12.96 -10.25
CA GLN A 133 15.09 -11.57 -9.80
C GLN A 133 16.22 -10.68 -10.34
N SER A 134 17.48 -11.16 -10.29
CA SER A 134 18.63 -10.43 -10.85
C SER A 134 18.50 -10.24 -12.36
N TRP A 135 18.07 -11.27 -13.09
CA TRP A 135 17.77 -11.16 -14.50
C TRP A 135 16.71 -10.10 -14.79
N MET A 136 15.58 -10.13 -14.04
CA MET A 136 14.49 -9.16 -14.19
C MET A 136 14.99 -7.74 -13.95
N LEU A 137 15.72 -7.51 -12.86
CA LEU A 137 16.29 -6.20 -12.54
C LEU A 137 17.22 -5.69 -13.66
N LYS A 138 18.05 -6.57 -14.25
CA LYS A 138 18.91 -6.22 -15.39
C LYS A 138 18.12 -5.94 -16.66
N ARG A 139 17.09 -6.75 -16.95
CA ARG A 139 16.30 -6.70 -18.18
C ARG A 139 15.32 -5.53 -18.22
N ALA A 140 14.82 -5.08 -17.06
CA ALA A 140 13.90 -3.97 -16.97
C ALA A 140 14.46 -2.70 -17.63
N SER A 141 13.66 -2.04 -18.44
CA SER A 141 13.95 -0.74 -19.06
C SER A 141 13.90 0.38 -18.00
N ALA A 142 12.93 0.29 -17.07
CA ALA A 142 12.83 1.17 -15.91
C ALA A 142 12.31 0.38 -14.70
N ILE A 143 12.65 0.85 -13.51
CA ILE A 143 12.20 0.30 -12.24
C ILE A 143 11.46 1.43 -11.49
N ILE A 144 10.23 1.20 -11.11
CA ILE A 144 9.44 2.12 -10.32
C ILE A 144 9.49 1.67 -8.86
N ALA A 145 9.74 2.58 -7.95
CA ALA A 145 9.54 2.37 -6.51
C ALA A 145 8.70 3.49 -5.92
N THR A 146 8.07 3.23 -4.80
CA THR A 146 7.04 4.11 -4.22
C THR A 146 7.59 5.39 -3.59
N SER A 147 8.91 5.45 -3.28
CA SER A 147 9.53 6.63 -2.69
C SER A 147 11.05 6.66 -2.88
N PRO A 148 11.69 7.86 -2.90
CA PRO A 148 13.15 7.97 -2.98
C PRO A 148 13.88 7.27 -1.81
N PRO A 149 13.44 7.40 -0.53
CA PRO A 149 14.08 6.69 0.57
C PRO A 149 14.02 5.16 0.42
N TYR A 150 12.95 4.64 -0.22
CA TYR A 150 12.83 3.20 -0.46
C TYR A 150 13.85 2.70 -1.50
N ILE A 151 14.11 3.48 -2.57
CA ILE A 151 15.15 3.16 -3.57
C ILE A 151 16.51 3.08 -2.89
N LEU A 152 16.86 4.08 -2.09
CA LEU A 152 18.15 4.17 -1.40
C LEU A 152 18.32 3.09 -0.32
N GLY A 153 17.24 2.72 0.35
CA GLY A 153 17.24 1.70 1.40
C GLY A 153 17.17 0.24 0.90
N SER A 154 16.85 0.01 -0.39
CA SER A 154 16.72 -1.34 -0.93
C SER A 154 18.07 -1.89 -1.38
N THR A 155 18.51 -3.00 -0.78
CA THR A 155 19.74 -3.71 -1.19
C THR A 155 19.71 -4.22 -2.63
N TYR A 156 18.50 -4.38 -3.19
CA TYR A 156 18.30 -4.79 -4.58
C TYR A 156 18.38 -3.61 -5.54
N LEU A 157 17.72 -2.49 -5.20
CA LEU A 157 17.59 -1.33 -6.08
C LEU A 157 18.82 -0.44 -6.10
N THR A 158 19.62 -0.46 -5.03
CA THR A 158 20.86 0.36 -4.91
C THR A 158 21.78 0.21 -6.12
N ARG A 159 21.88 -1.00 -6.71
CA ARG A 159 22.71 -1.26 -7.90
C ARG A 159 22.08 -0.78 -9.21
N PHE A 160 20.80 -0.41 -9.19
CA PHE A 160 20.02 -0.03 -10.37
C PHE A 160 19.41 1.38 -10.24
N GLN A 161 19.97 2.23 -9.38
CA GLN A 161 19.51 3.60 -9.17
C GLN A 161 19.42 4.40 -10.47
N TYR A 162 20.34 4.18 -11.42
CA TYR A 162 20.38 4.86 -12.71
C TYR A 162 19.15 4.66 -13.59
N LYS A 163 18.33 3.67 -13.31
CA LYS A 163 17.04 3.40 -13.99
C LYS A 163 15.88 3.22 -13.02
N SER A 164 16.07 3.53 -11.74
CA SER A 164 15.05 3.50 -10.72
C SER A 164 14.45 4.88 -10.55
N ILE A 165 13.13 4.97 -10.64
CA ILE A 165 12.36 6.22 -10.59
C ILE A 165 11.35 6.10 -9.45
N SER A 166 11.21 7.17 -8.67
CA SER A 166 10.17 7.24 -7.66
C SER A 166 8.86 7.71 -8.29
N ILE A 167 7.86 6.82 -8.28
CA ILE A 167 6.47 7.16 -8.61
C ILE A 167 5.63 6.73 -7.40
N PRO A 168 5.18 7.69 -6.58
CA PRO A 168 4.37 7.40 -5.42
C PRO A 168 3.04 6.76 -5.79
N ARG A 169 2.56 5.88 -4.93
CA ARG A 169 1.26 5.26 -5.06
C ARG A 169 0.17 6.33 -4.90
N GLY A 170 -0.68 6.47 -5.93
CA GLY A 170 -1.86 7.32 -5.92
C GLY A 170 -3.15 6.54 -5.64
N ILE A 171 -4.12 7.22 -5.05
CA ILE A 171 -5.46 6.69 -4.83
C ILE A 171 -6.52 7.72 -5.24
N ARG A 172 -7.76 7.26 -5.44
CA ARG A 172 -8.92 8.15 -5.42
C ARG A 172 -9.24 8.54 -3.98
N PRO A 173 -9.70 9.77 -3.72
CA PRO A 173 -10.17 10.15 -2.39
C PRO A 173 -11.22 9.15 -1.87
N LEU A 174 -11.09 8.76 -0.60
CA LEU A 174 -12.04 7.84 0.01
C LEU A 174 -13.43 8.48 0.07
N GLN A 175 -14.45 7.68 -0.26
CA GLN A 175 -15.84 8.06 -0.03
C GLN A 175 -16.24 7.69 1.40
N TRP A 176 -17.13 8.49 2.00
CA TRP A 176 -17.62 8.27 3.34
C TRP A 176 -19.13 8.56 3.44
N ASN A 177 -19.78 7.98 4.44
CA ASN A 177 -21.20 8.13 4.70
C ASN A 177 -21.39 8.95 5.98
N ALA A 178 -22.18 10.03 5.92
CA ALA A 178 -22.40 10.95 7.03
C ALA A 178 -23.06 10.28 8.23
N ASP A 179 -24.06 9.42 8.01
CA ASP A 179 -24.79 8.74 9.08
C ASP A 179 -23.87 7.76 9.82
N LEU A 180 -23.00 7.05 9.09
CA LEU A 180 -22.01 6.16 9.71
C LEU A 180 -20.97 6.96 10.51
N VAL A 181 -20.51 8.11 10.01
CA VAL A 181 -19.63 9.00 10.77
C VAL A 181 -20.29 9.46 12.06
N ALA A 182 -21.55 9.92 12.00
CA ALA A 182 -22.33 10.31 13.18
C ALA A 182 -22.44 9.15 14.17
N SER A 183 -22.84 7.97 13.71
CA SER A 183 -22.96 6.76 14.54
C SER A 183 -21.63 6.37 15.21
N ILE A 184 -20.50 6.47 14.51
CA ILE A 184 -19.18 6.21 15.12
C ILE A 184 -18.89 7.22 16.21
N ARG A 185 -19.18 8.51 16.00
CA ARG A 185 -18.98 9.58 16.98
C ARG A 185 -19.89 9.46 18.18
N GLU A 186 -21.16 9.08 18.00
CA GLU A 186 -22.15 8.86 19.07
C GLU A 186 -21.76 7.74 20.03
N ARG A 187 -21.05 6.72 19.56
CA ARG A 187 -20.48 5.66 20.42
C ARG A 187 -19.43 6.18 21.40
N PHE A 188 -18.82 7.32 21.11
CA PHE A 188 -17.72 7.90 21.89
C PHE A 188 -17.94 9.41 22.09
N PRO A 189 -19.00 9.81 22.81
CA PRO A 189 -19.37 11.20 22.95
C PRO A 189 -18.26 12.01 23.64
N SER A 190 -17.96 13.18 23.09
CA SER A 190 -16.93 14.10 23.61
C SER A 190 -15.53 13.51 23.71
N LYS A 191 -15.23 12.44 22.97
CA LYS A 191 -13.89 11.85 22.89
C LYS A 191 -13.16 12.26 21.61
N ASN A 192 -11.86 12.43 21.73
CA ASN A 192 -10.96 12.46 20.59
C ASN A 192 -10.73 11.03 20.10
N ILE A 193 -10.74 10.82 18.79
CA ILE A 193 -10.56 9.50 18.16
C ILE A 193 -9.21 9.45 17.46
N VAL A 194 -8.33 8.57 17.92
CA VAL A 194 -7.15 8.13 17.19
C VAL A 194 -7.52 6.87 16.41
N PHE A 195 -7.31 6.88 15.10
CA PHE A 195 -7.58 5.71 14.26
C PHE A 195 -6.28 5.12 13.72
N ALA A 196 -6.20 3.81 13.66
CA ALA A 196 -5.14 3.07 13.01
C ALA A 196 -5.73 1.91 12.21
N LEU A 197 -5.08 1.55 11.09
CA LEU A 197 -5.59 0.53 10.17
C LEU A 197 -4.48 -0.38 9.67
N GLY A 198 -4.74 -1.69 9.65
CA GLY A 198 -3.87 -2.64 8.99
C GLY A 198 -4.00 -4.07 9.50
N ARG A 199 -3.28 -4.99 8.84
CA ARG A 199 -3.23 -6.40 9.29
C ARG A 199 -2.52 -6.49 10.65
N PHE A 200 -3.01 -7.34 11.54
CA PHE A 200 -2.40 -7.55 12.86
C PHE A 200 -1.17 -8.46 12.74
N ILE A 201 -0.08 -7.88 12.25
CA ILE A 201 1.22 -8.53 12.03
C ILE A 201 2.33 -7.67 12.64
N TYR A 202 3.47 -8.30 12.93
CA TYR A 202 4.53 -7.75 13.77
C TYR A 202 5.06 -6.37 13.34
N TYR A 203 5.25 -6.12 12.03
CA TYR A 203 5.85 -4.89 11.55
C TYR A 203 4.90 -3.68 11.58
N LYS A 204 3.60 -3.89 11.78
CA LYS A 204 2.63 -2.80 11.93
C LYS A 204 2.72 -2.09 13.28
N GLY A 205 3.36 -2.70 14.29
CA GLY A 205 3.70 -2.05 15.55
C GLY A 205 2.50 -1.61 16.40
N PHE A 206 1.33 -2.23 16.22
CA PHE A 206 0.14 -1.84 16.99
C PHE A 206 0.29 -2.03 18.50
N GLU A 207 1.19 -2.92 18.95
CA GLU A 207 1.54 -3.02 20.37
C GLU A 207 2.02 -1.69 20.96
N TYR A 208 2.83 -0.93 20.23
CA TYR A 208 3.33 0.38 20.70
C TYR A 208 2.22 1.44 20.73
N LEU A 209 1.24 1.37 19.83
CA LEU A 209 0.05 2.23 19.88
C LEU A 209 -0.85 1.85 21.07
N ILE A 210 -1.03 0.56 21.35
CA ILE A 210 -1.79 0.09 22.52
C ILE A 210 -1.09 0.55 23.80
N GLU A 211 0.22 0.36 23.92
CA GLU A 211 1.02 0.83 25.07
C GLU A 211 0.97 2.35 25.22
N SER A 212 0.99 3.11 24.12
CA SER A 212 0.91 4.57 24.14
C SER A 212 -0.39 5.09 24.75
N ALA A 213 -1.47 4.29 24.71
CA ALA A 213 -2.75 4.66 25.31
C ALA A 213 -2.67 4.92 26.82
N ASN A 214 -1.69 4.38 27.53
CA ASN A 214 -1.45 4.70 28.94
C ASN A 214 -1.06 6.17 29.17
N PHE A 215 -0.48 6.83 28.17
CA PHE A 215 0.03 8.20 28.23
C PHE A 215 -0.86 9.20 27.46
N LEU A 216 -1.92 8.73 26.81
CA LEU A 216 -2.89 9.60 26.14
C LEU A 216 -3.84 10.23 27.17
N ASP A 217 -4.34 11.42 26.84
CA ASP A 217 -5.38 12.09 27.61
C ASP A 217 -6.60 11.18 27.85
N SER A 218 -7.28 11.35 29.00
CA SER A 218 -8.47 10.56 29.37
C SER A 218 -9.65 10.71 28.42
N LYS A 219 -9.69 11.81 27.65
CA LYS A 219 -10.70 12.04 26.60
C LYS A 219 -10.35 11.38 25.27
N THR A 220 -9.21 10.69 25.15
CA THR A 220 -8.77 10.08 23.90
C THR A 220 -9.05 8.59 23.92
N ILE A 221 -9.61 8.08 22.81
CA ILE A 221 -9.77 6.66 22.51
C ILE A 221 -8.96 6.28 21.28
N VAL A 222 -8.61 5.00 21.19
CA VAL A 222 -7.87 4.43 20.07
C VAL A 222 -8.72 3.36 19.40
N LEU A 223 -9.01 3.53 18.13
CA LEU A 223 -9.72 2.57 17.29
C LEU A 223 -8.72 1.91 16.34
N ILE A 224 -8.59 0.59 16.40
CA ILE A 224 -7.67 -0.16 15.54
C ILE A 224 -8.49 -1.08 14.62
N GLY A 225 -8.57 -0.72 13.34
CA GLY A 225 -9.19 -1.51 12.29
C GLY A 225 -8.23 -2.56 11.74
N GLY A 226 -8.74 -3.76 11.51
CA GLY A 226 -7.98 -4.86 10.95
C GLY A 226 -8.07 -6.16 11.73
N ASP A 227 -7.39 -7.18 11.21
CA ASP A 227 -7.34 -8.51 11.82
C ASP A 227 -6.02 -9.22 11.45
N GLY A 228 -5.69 -10.29 12.15
CA GLY A 228 -4.50 -11.07 11.86
C GLY A 228 -4.00 -11.91 13.02
N PRO A 229 -2.88 -12.62 12.83
CA PRO A 229 -2.36 -13.59 13.80
C PRO A 229 -2.02 -13.01 15.18
N LEU A 230 -1.83 -11.69 15.29
CA LEU A 230 -1.51 -11.04 16.57
C LEU A 230 -2.74 -10.55 17.35
N ARG A 231 -3.98 -10.80 16.88
CA ARG A 231 -5.20 -10.34 17.56
C ARG A 231 -5.26 -10.73 19.04
N LYS A 232 -5.06 -12.00 19.34
CA LYS A 232 -5.07 -12.50 20.73
C LYS A 232 -3.99 -11.82 21.61
N LYS A 233 -2.80 -11.57 21.04
CA LYS A 233 -1.73 -10.83 21.72
C LYS A 233 -2.18 -9.42 22.08
N PHE A 234 -2.84 -8.72 21.16
CA PHE A 234 -3.33 -7.35 21.37
C PHE A 234 -4.47 -7.30 22.41
N GLU A 235 -5.42 -8.25 22.35
CA GLU A 235 -6.47 -8.40 23.37
C GLU A 235 -5.88 -8.62 24.77
N ALA A 236 -4.87 -9.48 24.90
CA ALA A 236 -4.16 -9.70 26.15
C ALA A 236 -3.44 -8.42 26.64
N LEU A 237 -2.76 -7.70 25.73
CA LEU A 237 -2.04 -6.46 26.06
C LEU A 237 -3.00 -5.36 26.55
N ILE A 238 -4.16 -5.21 25.91
CA ILE A 238 -5.22 -4.28 26.33
C ILE A 238 -5.72 -4.63 27.73
N SER A 239 -5.94 -5.92 28.01
CA SER A 239 -6.42 -6.38 29.31
C SER A 239 -5.38 -6.18 30.41
N GLN A 240 -4.12 -6.54 30.17
CA GLN A 240 -3.01 -6.39 31.14
C GLN A 240 -2.76 -4.93 31.53
N ASN A 241 -3.01 -3.99 30.63
CA ASN A 241 -2.85 -2.55 30.88
C ASN A 241 -4.15 -1.86 31.31
N ASN A 242 -5.26 -2.57 31.54
CA ASN A 242 -6.57 -2.03 31.90
C ASN A 242 -7.10 -0.99 30.89
N LEU A 243 -6.89 -1.21 29.60
CA LEU A 243 -7.22 -0.28 28.51
C LEU A 243 -8.52 -0.61 27.76
N GLN A 244 -9.38 -1.51 28.28
CA GLN A 244 -10.60 -1.97 27.59
C GLN A 244 -11.59 -0.84 27.28
N GLY A 245 -11.62 0.22 28.11
CA GLY A 245 -12.45 1.41 27.87
C GLY A 245 -11.79 2.45 26.93
N LYS A 246 -10.55 2.25 26.51
CA LYS A 246 -9.75 3.25 25.78
C LYS A 246 -9.26 2.76 24.42
N VAL A 247 -9.00 1.47 24.25
CA VAL A 247 -8.50 0.85 23.02
C VAL A 247 -9.49 -0.20 22.52
N HIS A 248 -9.95 -0.05 21.27
CA HIS A 248 -10.94 -0.92 20.66
C HIS A 248 -10.41 -1.56 19.38
N LEU A 249 -10.37 -2.89 19.33
CA LEU A 249 -10.03 -3.66 18.14
C LEU A 249 -11.31 -3.90 17.34
N LEU A 250 -11.46 -3.21 16.21
CA LEU A 250 -12.70 -3.19 15.42
C LEU A 250 -12.90 -4.44 14.54
N GLY A 251 -11.84 -5.25 14.33
CA GLY A 251 -11.88 -6.30 13.32
C GLY A 251 -11.74 -5.74 11.89
N ARG A 252 -12.03 -6.57 10.91
CA ARG A 252 -12.03 -6.13 9.49
C ARG A 252 -13.15 -5.13 9.25
N ILE A 253 -12.79 -4.00 8.69
CA ILE A 253 -13.72 -2.95 8.26
C ILE A 253 -14.00 -3.18 6.78
N PRO A 254 -15.28 -3.27 6.36
CA PRO A 254 -15.65 -3.32 4.95
C PRO A 254 -15.12 -2.10 4.18
N GLN A 255 -14.70 -2.29 2.93
CA GLN A 255 -14.07 -1.24 2.12
C GLN A 255 -14.97 0.00 1.98
N GLU A 256 -16.27 -0.20 1.80
CA GLU A 256 -17.28 0.85 1.68
C GLU A 256 -17.49 1.67 2.96
N GLN A 257 -17.09 1.14 4.12
CA GLN A 257 -17.20 1.84 5.42
C GLN A 257 -15.88 2.54 5.81
N LEU A 258 -14.79 2.18 5.17
CA LEU A 258 -13.45 2.57 5.59
C LEU A 258 -13.26 4.09 5.65
N GLY A 259 -13.74 4.80 4.61
CA GLY A 259 -13.69 6.26 4.58
C GLY A 259 -14.41 6.93 5.74
N SER A 260 -15.49 6.32 6.25
CA SER A 260 -16.23 6.85 7.40
C SER A 260 -15.43 6.75 8.71
N TYR A 261 -14.65 5.69 8.92
CA TYR A 261 -13.75 5.61 10.08
C TYR A 261 -12.61 6.63 10.01
N PHE A 262 -12.02 6.81 8.83
CA PHE A 262 -11.06 7.89 8.62
C PHE A 262 -11.70 9.26 8.83
N GLN A 263 -12.90 9.49 8.29
CA GLN A 263 -13.59 10.78 8.47
C GLN A 263 -13.96 11.02 9.92
N ALA A 264 -14.30 9.99 10.68
CA ALA A 264 -14.64 10.10 12.10
C ALA A 264 -13.42 10.33 13.00
N CYS A 265 -12.19 10.05 12.61
CA CYS A 265 -11.03 10.26 13.48
C CYS A 265 -10.55 11.71 13.49
N ASP A 266 -9.85 12.07 14.56
CA ASP A 266 -9.16 13.36 14.73
C ASP A 266 -7.69 13.28 14.30
N VAL A 267 -7.05 12.10 14.52
CA VAL A 267 -5.66 11.80 14.16
C VAL A 267 -5.60 10.38 13.63
N PHE A 268 -4.90 10.17 12.54
CA PHE A 268 -4.52 8.83 12.08
C PHE A 268 -3.14 8.47 12.59
N CYS A 269 -2.98 7.26 13.15
CA CYS A 269 -1.70 6.78 13.66
C CYS A 269 -1.21 5.57 12.86
N MET A 270 0.04 5.64 12.37
CA MET A 270 0.72 4.56 11.67
C MET A 270 2.00 4.16 12.41
N PRO A 271 1.90 3.27 13.41
CA PRO A 271 2.99 2.95 14.33
C PRO A 271 3.94 1.87 13.79
N SER A 272 4.01 1.67 12.48
CA SER A 272 4.83 0.63 11.85
C SER A 272 6.30 0.72 12.25
N ILE A 273 6.99 -0.44 12.37
CA ILE A 273 8.32 -0.50 13.01
C ILE A 273 9.44 -1.01 12.10
N GLU A 274 9.11 -1.50 10.92
CA GLU A 274 10.09 -2.12 10.01
C GLU A 274 9.82 -1.79 8.55
N ARG A 275 10.87 -1.87 7.74
CA ARG A 275 10.88 -1.55 6.31
C ARG A 275 9.96 -2.44 5.44
N SER A 276 9.40 -3.51 6.02
CA SER A 276 8.28 -4.26 5.42
C SER A 276 7.07 -3.36 5.16
N GLU A 277 6.93 -2.24 5.90
CA GLU A 277 6.08 -1.12 5.56
C GLU A 277 6.82 -0.21 4.57
N ALA A 278 6.64 -0.47 3.28
CA ALA A 278 7.39 0.22 2.24
C ALA A 278 6.94 1.66 2.01
N PHE A 279 5.64 1.93 2.16
CA PHE A 279 5.04 3.21 1.81
C PHE A 279 3.99 3.70 2.83
N GLY A 280 3.12 2.78 3.27
CA GLY A 280 2.06 3.12 4.21
C GLY A 280 0.83 3.71 3.55
N LEU A 281 0.17 2.95 2.69
CA LEU A 281 -1.01 3.41 1.95
C LEU A 281 -2.11 3.98 2.86
N ALA A 282 -2.30 3.40 4.06
CA ALA A 282 -3.32 3.86 5.01
C ALA A 282 -3.13 5.32 5.46
N GLN A 283 -1.90 5.83 5.51
CA GLN A 283 -1.69 7.26 5.78
C GLN A 283 -2.08 8.15 4.59
N VAL A 284 -1.92 7.69 3.36
CA VAL A 284 -2.40 8.39 2.17
C VAL A 284 -3.93 8.43 2.15
N GLU A 285 -4.57 7.33 2.57
CA GLU A 285 -6.03 7.27 2.76
C GLU A 285 -6.50 8.30 3.79
N ALA A 286 -5.81 8.41 4.93
CA ALA A 286 -6.08 9.45 5.93
C ALA A 286 -5.90 10.87 5.38
N MET A 287 -4.80 11.12 4.66
CA MET A 287 -4.49 12.41 4.05
C MET A 287 -5.53 12.82 2.99
N SER A 288 -6.14 11.85 2.28
CA SER A 288 -7.21 12.11 1.30
C SER A 288 -8.45 12.78 1.91
N LEU A 289 -8.62 12.60 3.22
CA LEU A 289 -9.70 13.19 4.04
C LEU A 289 -9.18 14.29 4.99
N GLY A 290 -7.97 14.78 4.75
CA GLY A 290 -7.37 15.86 5.53
C GLY A 290 -7.08 15.49 6.98
N LYS A 291 -6.80 14.21 7.29
CA LYS A 291 -6.48 13.81 8.66
C LYS A 291 -4.98 13.95 8.92
N PRO A 292 -4.58 14.64 9.99
CA PRO A 292 -3.18 14.71 10.39
C PRO A 292 -2.68 13.32 10.78
N VAL A 293 -1.43 13.01 10.43
CA VAL A 293 -0.86 11.69 10.59
C VAL A 293 0.23 11.71 11.67
N VAL A 294 0.20 10.75 12.60
CA VAL A 294 1.36 10.40 13.42
C VAL A 294 1.96 9.11 12.88
N ALA A 295 3.20 9.17 12.40
CA ALA A 295 3.89 8.04 11.79
C ALA A 295 5.30 7.85 12.35
N THR A 296 6.00 6.81 11.91
CA THR A 296 7.31 6.46 12.44
C THR A 296 8.43 6.69 11.41
N THR A 297 9.62 7.06 11.90
CA THR A 297 10.83 7.27 11.09
C THR A 297 11.57 5.94 10.85
N ILE A 298 11.02 5.10 9.98
CA ILE A 298 11.64 3.80 9.66
C ILE A 298 12.75 4.00 8.62
N PRO A 299 14.02 3.67 8.93
CA PRO A 299 15.12 3.80 7.97
C PRO A 299 14.88 3.03 6.67
N GLY A 300 15.04 3.69 5.52
CA GLY A 300 14.86 3.09 4.20
C GLY A 300 13.41 2.73 3.84
N SER A 301 12.42 3.23 4.59
CA SER A 301 11.00 3.15 4.25
C SER A 301 10.49 4.48 3.72
N GLY A 302 9.42 4.44 2.93
CA GLY A 302 8.72 5.63 2.46
C GLY A 302 7.79 6.26 3.50
N VAL A 303 7.54 5.64 4.66
CA VAL A 303 6.55 6.11 5.64
C VAL A 303 6.78 7.56 6.05
N ALA A 304 7.97 7.91 6.51
CA ALA A 304 8.30 9.29 6.92
C ALA A 304 8.44 10.27 5.73
N TRP A 305 8.59 9.78 4.52
CA TRP A 305 8.57 10.61 3.31
C TRP A 305 7.13 10.95 2.89
N VAL A 306 6.22 9.99 3.02
CA VAL A 306 4.78 10.21 2.76
C VAL A 306 4.25 11.21 3.78
N ASN A 307 4.46 10.98 5.08
CA ASN A 307 4.09 11.92 6.14
C ASN A 307 5.22 12.93 6.35
N GLN A 308 5.08 14.11 5.78
CA GLN A 308 6.07 15.17 5.91
C GLN A 308 5.97 15.80 7.31
N ASN A 309 7.04 15.62 8.10
CA ASN A 309 7.07 16.05 9.49
C ASN A 309 6.87 17.55 9.65
N GLY A 310 5.92 17.96 10.50
CA GLY A 310 5.57 19.36 10.75
C GLY A 310 4.67 19.99 9.69
N GLU A 311 4.40 19.31 8.57
CA GLU A 311 3.53 19.79 7.49
C GLU A 311 2.23 18.98 7.39
N SER A 312 2.29 17.66 7.22
CA SER A 312 1.12 16.79 7.11
C SER A 312 0.87 15.94 8.36
N GLY A 313 1.78 16.02 9.34
CA GLY A 313 1.71 15.27 10.58
C GLY A 313 3.01 15.34 11.36
N ILE A 314 3.19 14.41 12.30
CA ILE A 314 4.37 14.30 13.14
C ILE A 314 4.98 12.91 12.96
N ASN A 315 6.32 12.85 12.80
CA ASN A 315 7.06 11.60 12.73
C ASN A 315 7.85 11.37 14.02
N VAL A 316 7.77 10.15 14.57
CA VAL A 316 8.42 9.75 15.82
C VAL A 316 9.32 8.53 15.61
N PRO A 317 10.26 8.21 16.53
CA PRO A 317 11.01 6.97 16.44
C PRO A 317 10.09 5.74 16.47
N PRO A 318 10.40 4.66 15.71
CA PRO A 318 9.67 3.41 15.83
C PRO A 318 9.93 2.74 17.19
N ARG A 319 8.97 1.94 17.67
CA ARG A 319 9.03 1.23 18.97
C ARG A 319 9.06 2.15 20.18
N ASP A 320 8.56 3.37 20.07
CA ASP A 320 8.50 4.33 21.16
C ASP A 320 7.05 4.74 21.45
N ALA A 321 6.41 4.05 22.40
CA ALA A 321 5.03 4.30 22.80
C ALA A 321 4.85 5.69 23.43
N HIS A 322 5.88 6.20 24.15
CA HIS A 322 5.81 7.51 24.77
C HIS A 322 5.88 8.63 23.74
N ALA A 323 6.79 8.53 22.76
CA ALA A 323 6.88 9.49 21.66
C ALA A 323 5.58 9.50 20.79
N LEU A 324 4.97 8.33 20.56
CA LEU A 324 3.66 8.25 19.90
C LEU A 324 2.60 9.02 20.67
N ALA A 325 2.51 8.80 21.99
CA ALA A 325 1.55 9.50 22.83
C ALA A 325 1.77 11.00 22.86
N GLN A 326 3.01 11.46 22.99
CA GLN A 326 3.35 12.89 22.97
C GLN A 326 2.92 13.56 21.66
N ALA A 327 3.23 12.95 20.52
CA ALA A 327 2.83 13.47 19.20
C ALA A 327 1.31 13.52 19.03
N ILE A 328 0.60 12.47 19.46
CA ILE A 328 -0.86 12.43 19.42
C ILE A 328 -1.47 13.51 20.30
N ASN A 329 -1.02 13.61 21.57
CA ASN A 329 -1.52 14.60 22.52
C ASN A 329 -1.26 16.02 22.02
N SER A 330 -0.09 16.33 21.45
CA SER A 330 0.21 17.67 20.93
C SER A 330 -0.76 18.11 19.81
N ILE A 331 -1.14 17.18 18.91
CA ILE A 331 -2.13 17.48 17.85
C ILE A 331 -3.54 17.64 18.44
N LEU A 332 -3.90 16.81 19.41
CA LEU A 332 -5.25 16.83 19.99
C LEU A 332 -5.49 18.01 20.93
N GLN A 333 -4.48 18.51 21.61
CA GLN A 333 -4.56 19.61 22.56
C GLN A 333 -4.40 20.98 21.91
N ASP A 334 -3.77 21.09 20.75
CA ASP A 334 -3.59 22.32 19.99
C ASP A 334 -4.40 22.28 18.68
N SER A 335 -5.57 22.96 18.68
CA SER A 335 -6.44 23.04 17.50
C SER A 335 -5.76 23.73 16.32
N SER A 336 -4.95 24.75 16.56
CA SER A 336 -4.23 25.48 15.49
C SER A 336 -3.21 24.57 14.81
N LEU A 337 -2.44 23.79 15.61
CA LEU A 337 -1.53 22.79 15.07
C LEU A 337 -2.29 21.73 14.26
N ARG A 338 -3.39 21.20 14.82
CA ARG A 338 -4.21 20.20 14.15
C ARG A 338 -4.75 20.70 12.80
N ASP A 339 -5.31 21.91 12.77
CA ASP A 339 -5.88 22.49 11.55
C ASP A 339 -4.79 22.72 10.49
N ARG A 340 -3.62 23.23 10.89
CA ARG A 340 -2.46 23.39 9.99
C ARG A 340 -1.99 22.06 9.41
N LEU A 341 -1.85 21.01 10.24
CA LEU A 341 -1.43 19.69 9.78
C LEU A 341 -2.50 19.02 8.92
N SER A 342 -3.79 19.25 9.19
CA SER A 342 -4.92 18.76 8.38
C SER A 342 -4.91 19.39 6.98
N GLN A 343 -4.67 20.70 6.91
CA GLN A 343 -4.52 21.41 5.65
C GLN A 343 -3.32 20.87 4.87
N GLY A 344 -2.15 20.76 5.51
CA GLY A 344 -0.93 20.24 4.88
C GLY A 344 -1.09 18.80 4.40
N ALA A 345 -1.81 17.94 5.15
CA ALA A 345 -2.14 16.58 4.72
C ALA A 345 -2.97 16.58 3.43
N SER A 346 -4.00 17.42 3.36
CA SER A 346 -4.85 17.57 2.17
C SER A 346 -4.08 18.11 0.96
N GLU A 347 -3.23 19.10 1.17
CA GLU A 347 -2.41 19.71 0.10
C GLU A 347 -1.40 18.71 -0.45
N ARG A 348 -0.71 17.98 0.45
CA ARG A 348 0.25 16.95 0.06
C ARG A 348 -0.42 15.79 -0.68
N PHE A 349 -1.61 15.34 -0.24
CA PHE A 349 -2.39 14.35 -0.97
C PHE A 349 -2.66 14.79 -2.42
N ARG A 350 -3.19 16.00 -2.61
CA ARG A 350 -3.51 16.52 -3.95
C ARG A 350 -2.27 16.71 -4.83
N ALA A 351 -1.14 17.10 -4.24
CA ALA A 351 0.10 17.32 -4.96
C ALA A 351 0.78 16.04 -5.42
N GLU A 352 0.74 14.97 -4.59
CA GLU A 352 1.61 13.82 -4.74
C GLU A 352 0.87 12.48 -4.94
N PHE A 353 -0.31 12.28 -4.30
CA PHE A 353 -0.86 10.96 -4.04
C PHE A 353 -2.23 10.69 -4.67
N THR A 354 -2.67 11.51 -5.62
CA THR A 354 -3.86 11.18 -6.40
C THR A 354 -3.51 10.19 -7.51
N ILE A 355 -4.47 9.35 -7.91
CA ILE A 355 -4.27 8.37 -9.00
C ILE A 355 -3.91 9.07 -10.31
N GLU A 356 -4.45 10.26 -10.55
CA GLU A 356 -4.14 11.06 -11.72
C GLU A 356 -2.66 11.43 -11.76
N LYS A 357 -2.07 11.82 -10.62
CA LYS A 357 -0.64 12.16 -10.50
C LYS A 357 0.26 10.94 -10.70
N GLU A 358 -0.13 9.78 -10.15
CA GLU A 358 0.59 8.53 -10.40
C GLU A 358 0.61 8.22 -11.90
N VAL A 359 -0.54 8.26 -12.55
CA VAL A 359 -0.65 7.92 -13.97
C VAL A 359 0.00 8.98 -14.89
N ASP A 360 -0.03 10.28 -14.53
CA ASP A 360 0.74 11.32 -15.25
C ASP A 360 2.23 10.97 -15.29
N ARG A 361 2.81 10.60 -14.15
CA ARG A 361 4.22 10.19 -14.05
C ARG A 361 4.51 8.88 -14.80
N LEU A 362 3.58 7.93 -14.76
CA LEU A 362 3.69 6.69 -15.53
C LEU A 362 3.69 6.96 -17.04
N LEU A 363 2.80 7.82 -17.52
CA LEU A 363 2.73 8.17 -18.95
C LEU A 363 4.00 8.89 -19.41
N GLN A 364 4.54 9.81 -18.62
CA GLN A 364 5.82 10.46 -18.90
C GLN A 364 6.95 9.43 -18.98
N LEU A 365 7.00 8.48 -18.03
CA LEU A 365 7.97 7.39 -18.07
C LEU A 365 7.82 6.54 -19.33
N TYR A 366 6.61 6.09 -19.65
CA TYR A 366 6.37 5.24 -20.83
C TYR A 366 6.74 5.91 -22.14
N GLN A 367 6.53 7.23 -22.26
CA GLN A 367 6.92 8.01 -23.43
C GLN A 367 8.44 8.19 -23.57
N SER A 368 9.17 8.11 -22.45
CA SER A 368 10.62 8.25 -22.43
C SER A 368 11.39 6.96 -22.75
N LEU A 369 10.72 5.81 -22.79
CA LEU A 369 11.31 4.48 -23.05
C LEU A 369 11.38 4.16 -24.54
#